data_90761767ec319745a401018ec1b35319
#
_entry.id   90761767ec319745a401018ec1b35319
#
_cell.length_a   1.000
_cell.length_b   1.000
_cell.length_c   1.000
_cell.angle_alpha   90.00
_cell.angle_beta   90.00
_cell.angle_gamma   90.00
#
_symmetry.space_group_name_H-M   'P 1'
#
loop_
_entity.id
_entity.type
_entity.pdbx_description
1 polymer ?
#
loop_
_entity_poly.entity_id
_entity_poly.type
_entity_poly.pdbx_seq_one_letter_code
_entity_poly.pdbx_strand_id
1 'polypeptide(L)'
;MNTSEIYLLENAPQIEGLIFRHFEGESDYPKMLAIYDKLHAVGQHNGETTLKSLEAEFTNLSNTDPHDDIVFVEVDGQTIAFCQFYWERQIASGKYAYGIVLRVDPVWQNRGIEQTLIGWGQSRGLHYASVLPGGEKGNFVTVARETDELRCEILQALGFEITRYYYSMSRDLENLPVRLLPKGISVRPALPKDYRKIWDASNVAFQDEYGAAEPTEEWYQGYLASPNFQPILWQVAWDGDEVVGSVQNYISLEENELENRRRGYTEGISVRREWRGRGIASALICRSMAMFKALNMDEVALSADTENPTGAMRLYTALGYRPYLTILEFYKSV
;
A
#
# COMPACT_ATOMS: atom_id res chain seq x y z
N MET A 1 -27.24 -1.83 -23.83
CA MET A 1 -25.86 -2.14 -24.23
C MET A 1 -25.10 -0.83 -24.08
N ASN A 2 -24.40 -0.65 -22.95
CA ASN A 2 -23.47 0.47 -22.84
C ASN A 2 -22.28 0.09 -23.75
N THR A 3 -22.12 0.78 -24.86
CA THR A 3 -20.88 0.73 -25.61
C THR A 3 -19.85 1.49 -24.77
N SER A 4 -18.92 0.75 -24.16
CA SER A 4 -17.77 1.35 -23.47
C SER A 4 -17.13 2.35 -24.42
N GLU A 5 -16.91 3.55 -23.96
CA GLU A 5 -16.27 4.58 -24.77
C GLU A 5 -14.81 4.17 -24.97
N ILE A 6 -14.51 3.71 -26.20
CA ILE A 6 -13.15 3.31 -26.60
C ILE A 6 -12.41 4.58 -26.99
N TYR A 7 -11.23 4.78 -26.44
CA TYR A 7 -10.39 5.92 -26.79
C TYR A 7 -8.96 5.48 -27.14
N LEU A 8 -8.27 6.33 -27.87
CA LEU A 8 -6.86 6.12 -28.21
C LEU A 8 -6.00 7.00 -27.31
N LEU A 9 -4.99 6.40 -26.72
CA LEU A 9 -3.97 7.12 -25.99
C LEU A 9 -2.82 7.54 -26.92
N GLU A 10 -2.29 8.72 -26.67
CA GLU A 10 -1.08 9.17 -27.36
C GLU A 10 0.06 8.17 -27.14
N ASN A 11 0.84 7.92 -28.18
CA ASN A 11 1.97 6.98 -28.16
C ASN A 11 1.60 5.51 -27.85
N ALA A 12 0.34 5.11 -28.06
CA ALA A 12 -0.04 3.71 -27.93
C ALA A 12 0.76 2.83 -28.92
N PRO A 13 1.22 1.65 -28.48
CA PRO A 13 1.93 0.73 -29.36
C PRO A 13 1.02 0.21 -30.47
N GLN A 14 1.63 -0.08 -31.63
CA GLN A 14 0.91 -0.62 -32.80
C GLN A 14 0.68 -2.13 -32.58
N ILE A 15 -0.35 -2.48 -31.83
CA ILE A 15 -0.76 -3.87 -31.56
C ILE A 15 -2.16 -4.03 -32.15
N GLU A 16 -2.36 -5.03 -32.99
CA GLU A 16 -3.65 -5.34 -33.59
C GLU A 16 -4.67 -5.71 -32.50
N GLY A 17 -5.88 -5.16 -32.56
CA GLY A 17 -6.93 -5.39 -31.59
C GLY A 17 -6.75 -4.64 -30.24
N LEU A 18 -5.71 -3.81 -30.08
CA LEU A 18 -5.47 -3.02 -28.86
C LEU A 18 -6.51 -1.91 -28.73
N ILE A 19 -7.17 -1.87 -27.58
CA ILE A 19 -8.10 -0.79 -27.20
C ILE A 19 -7.83 -0.33 -25.77
N PHE A 20 -8.23 0.90 -25.48
CA PHE A 20 -8.30 1.46 -24.14
C PHE A 20 -9.75 1.80 -23.80
N ARG A 21 -10.16 1.53 -22.57
CA ARG A 21 -11.52 1.85 -22.10
C ARG A 21 -11.50 2.29 -20.63
N HIS A 22 -12.56 2.94 -20.22
CA HIS A 22 -12.79 3.28 -18.82
C HIS A 22 -13.13 2.05 -17.97
N PHE A 23 -13.03 2.22 -16.68
CA PHE A 23 -13.48 1.26 -15.68
C PHE A 23 -15.01 1.13 -15.69
N GLU A 24 -15.51 -0.10 -15.62
CA GLU A 24 -16.95 -0.43 -15.71
C GLU A 24 -17.53 -0.92 -14.37
N GLY A 25 -16.83 -0.66 -13.26
CA GLY A 25 -17.26 -1.06 -11.92
C GLY A 25 -16.98 -2.52 -11.60
N GLU A 26 -17.87 -3.15 -10.84
CA GLU A 26 -17.69 -4.50 -10.28
C GLU A 26 -17.41 -5.59 -11.34
N SER A 27 -17.89 -5.41 -12.59
CA SER A 27 -17.62 -6.33 -13.69
C SER A 27 -16.15 -6.43 -14.08
N ASP A 28 -15.32 -5.46 -13.66
CA ASP A 28 -13.89 -5.44 -13.93
C ASP A 28 -13.05 -6.10 -12.82
N TYR A 29 -13.57 -6.28 -11.61
CA TYR A 29 -12.81 -6.90 -10.53
C TYR A 29 -12.28 -8.31 -10.89
N PRO A 30 -13.06 -9.21 -11.53
CA PRO A 30 -12.50 -10.49 -11.97
C PRO A 30 -11.37 -10.36 -13.01
N LYS A 31 -11.43 -9.33 -13.87
CA LYS A 31 -10.38 -9.06 -14.86
C LYS A 31 -9.09 -8.53 -14.19
N MET A 32 -9.26 -7.65 -13.20
CA MET A 32 -8.12 -7.17 -12.38
C MET A 32 -7.48 -8.33 -11.61
N LEU A 33 -8.29 -9.17 -10.97
CA LEU A 33 -7.81 -10.35 -10.25
C LEU A 33 -7.00 -11.27 -11.15
N ALA A 34 -7.48 -11.55 -12.36
CA ALA A 34 -6.75 -12.38 -13.33
C ALA A 34 -5.37 -11.82 -13.70
N ILE A 35 -5.18 -10.49 -13.72
CA ILE A 35 -3.87 -9.86 -13.91
C ILE A 35 -3.00 -10.05 -12.67
N TYR A 36 -3.55 -9.88 -11.45
CA TYR A 36 -2.81 -10.11 -10.21
C TYR A 36 -2.33 -11.56 -10.09
N ASP A 37 -3.18 -12.55 -10.42
CA ASP A 37 -2.84 -13.97 -10.41
C ASP A 37 -1.65 -14.27 -11.34
N LYS A 38 -1.65 -13.70 -12.55
CA LYS A 38 -0.54 -13.85 -13.50
C LYS A 38 0.75 -13.21 -13.00
N LEU A 39 0.66 -12.00 -12.40
CA LEU A 39 1.81 -11.32 -11.80
C LEU A 39 2.36 -12.11 -10.61
N HIS A 40 1.48 -12.70 -9.79
CA HIS A 40 1.86 -13.55 -8.67
C HIS A 40 2.61 -14.82 -9.18
N ALA A 41 2.08 -15.48 -10.20
CA ALA A 41 2.67 -16.69 -10.77
C ALA A 41 4.12 -16.51 -11.26
N VAL A 42 4.51 -15.30 -11.65
CA VAL A 42 5.90 -14.97 -12.06
C VAL A 42 6.68 -14.21 -10.98
N GLY A 43 6.16 -14.15 -9.75
CA GLY A 43 6.83 -13.49 -8.63
C GLY A 43 6.88 -11.96 -8.71
N GLN A 44 6.05 -11.33 -9.54
CA GLN A 44 5.96 -9.86 -9.67
C GLN A 44 4.90 -9.21 -8.77
N HIS A 45 4.10 -10.01 -8.08
CA HIS A 45 3.15 -9.56 -7.07
C HIS A 45 3.32 -10.38 -5.79
N ASN A 46 3.34 -9.73 -4.64
CA ASN A 46 3.35 -10.39 -3.34
C ASN A 46 2.01 -10.18 -2.65
N GLY A 47 1.67 -11.13 -1.83
CA GLY A 47 0.40 -11.15 -1.15
C GLY A 47 -0.71 -11.64 -2.04
N GLU A 48 -1.86 -11.82 -1.44
CA GLU A 48 -3.06 -12.22 -2.14
C GLU A 48 -3.93 -11.01 -2.44
N THR A 49 -4.38 -10.94 -3.69
CA THR A 49 -5.49 -10.07 -4.09
C THR A 49 -6.73 -10.94 -4.25
N THR A 50 -7.83 -10.54 -3.65
CA THR A 50 -9.12 -11.24 -3.74
C THR A 50 -10.19 -10.34 -4.33
N LEU A 51 -11.29 -10.91 -4.81
CA LEU A 51 -12.44 -10.09 -5.23
C LEU A 51 -12.92 -9.18 -4.09
N LYS A 52 -12.93 -9.69 -2.85
CA LYS A 52 -13.35 -8.93 -1.68
C LYS A 52 -12.39 -7.77 -1.37
N SER A 53 -11.07 -7.97 -1.53
CA SER A 53 -10.10 -6.88 -1.30
C SER A 53 -10.22 -5.81 -2.39
N LEU A 54 -10.43 -6.20 -3.65
CA LEU A 54 -10.69 -5.27 -4.75
C LEU A 54 -11.99 -4.50 -4.55
N GLU A 55 -13.09 -5.17 -4.16
CA GLU A 55 -14.34 -4.52 -3.83
C GLU A 55 -14.16 -3.47 -2.71
N ALA A 56 -13.50 -3.85 -1.61
CA ALA A 56 -13.24 -2.94 -0.49
C ALA A 56 -12.40 -1.73 -0.91
N GLU A 57 -11.38 -1.91 -1.73
CA GLU A 57 -10.51 -0.86 -2.25
C GLU A 57 -11.26 0.06 -3.21
N PHE A 58 -11.86 -0.50 -4.27
CA PHE A 58 -12.43 0.28 -5.36
C PHE A 58 -13.81 0.87 -5.05
N THR A 59 -14.50 0.41 -4.01
CA THR A 59 -15.72 1.06 -3.48
C THR A 59 -15.39 2.30 -2.64
N ASN A 60 -14.20 2.37 -2.04
CA ASN A 60 -13.81 3.43 -1.11
C ASN A 60 -12.60 4.23 -1.62
N LEU A 61 -12.50 4.44 -2.93
CA LEU A 61 -11.43 5.24 -3.53
C LEU A 61 -11.45 6.67 -2.97
N SER A 62 -10.28 7.16 -2.62
CA SER A 62 -10.07 8.54 -2.17
C SER A 62 -9.29 9.30 -3.24
N ASN A 63 -9.73 10.52 -3.55
CA ASN A 63 -9.06 11.39 -4.53
C ASN A 63 -8.82 10.71 -5.89
N THR A 64 -9.80 9.94 -6.34
CA THR A 64 -9.80 9.20 -7.61
C THR A 64 -11.23 9.21 -8.15
N ASP A 65 -11.43 9.64 -9.37
CA ASP A 65 -12.68 9.43 -10.09
C ASP A 65 -12.61 8.07 -10.81
N PRO A 66 -13.38 7.03 -10.40
CA PRO A 66 -13.25 5.71 -10.99
C PRO A 66 -13.43 5.69 -12.50
N HIS A 67 -14.27 6.58 -13.05
CA HIS A 67 -14.51 6.64 -14.48
C HIS A 67 -13.32 7.24 -15.24
N ASP A 68 -12.79 8.37 -14.75
CA ASP A 68 -11.76 9.13 -15.47
C ASP A 68 -10.33 8.74 -15.08
N ASP A 69 -10.12 8.22 -13.86
CA ASP A 69 -8.80 7.96 -13.29
C ASP A 69 -8.42 6.48 -13.30
N ILE A 70 -9.21 5.62 -13.95
CA ILE A 70 -8.88 4.20 -14.13
C ILE A 70 -9.05 3.84 -15.61
N VAL A 71 -7.98 3.30 -16.19
CA VAL A 71 -7.96 2.85 -17.59
C VAL A 71 -7.66 1.37 -17.68
N PHE A 72 -8.40 0.68 -18.54
CA PHE A 72 -8.18 -0.71 -18.92
C PHE A 72 -7.60 -0.80 -20.31
N VAL A 73 -6.73 -1.78 -20.52
CA VAL A 73 -6.14 -2.12 -21.82
C VAL A 73 -6.59 -3.51 -22.20
N GLU A 74 -7.16 -3.64 -23.38
CA GLU A 74 -7.65 -4.92 -23.91
C GLU A 74 -7.06 -5.21 -25.28
N VAL A 75 -6.85 -6.48 -25.61
CA VAL A 75 -6.53 -6.98 -26.94
C VAL A 75 -7.52 -8.08 -27.25
N ASP A 76 -8.25 -7.93 -28.36
CA ASP A 76 -9.29 -8.88 -28.80
C ASP A 76 -10.32 -9.23 -27.69
N GLY A 77 -10.67 -8.24 -26.85
CA GLY A 77 -11.61 -8.37 -25.74
C GLY A 77 -11.03 -9.02 -24.47
N GLN A 78 -9.74 -9.33 -24.43
CA GLN A 78 -9.05 -9.80 -23.23
C GLN A 78 -8.35 -8.64 -22.54
N THR A 79 -8.64 -8.42 -21.26
CA THR A 79 -7.89 -7.45 -20.45
C THR A 79 -6.45 -7.92 -20.25
N ILE A 80 -5.50 -7.06 -20.61
CA ILE A 80 -4.06 -7.32 -20.54
C ILE A 80 -3.34 -6.37 -19.60
N ALA A 81 -3.94 -5.25 -19.25
CA ALA A 81 -3.40 -4.31 -18.28
C ALA A 81 -4.51 -3.40 -17.74
N PHE A 82 -4.22 -2.77 -16.62
CA PHE A 82 -4.98 -1.61 -16.13
C PHE A 82 -4.03 -0.64 -15.44
N CYS A 83 -4.47 0.62 -15.35
CA CYS A 83 -3.76 1.66 -14.61
C CYS A 83 -4.76 2.49 -13.84
N GLN A 84 -4.43 2.79 -12.60
CA GLN A 84 -5.15 3.70 -11.72
C GLN A 84 -4.30 4.94 -11.47
N PHE A 85 -4.93 6.09 -11.51
CA PHE A 85 -4.39 7.36 -11.06
C PHE A 85 -5.10 7.78 -9.78
N TYR A 86 -4.37 8.40 -8.85
CA TYR A 86 -4.90 9.06 -7.65
C TYR A 86 -4.03 10.25 -7.29
N TRP A 87 -4.52 11.12 -6.40
CA TRP A 87 -3.69 12.17 -5.85
C TRP A 87 -3.86 12.28 -4.33
N GLU A 88 -2.82 12.74 -3.67
CA GLU A 88 -2.79 12.93 -2.22
C GLU A 88 -2.09 14.24 -1.88
N ARG A 89 -2.55 14.92 -0.83
CA ARG A 89 -1.87 16.08 -0.29
C ARG A 89 -1.01 15.67 0.88
N GLN A 90 0.30 15.83 0.73
CA GLN A 90 1.28 15.49 1.76
C GLN A 90 1.28 16.53 2.89
N ILE A 91 1.17 16.07 4.14
CA ILE A 91 1.05 16.93 5.33
C ILE A 91 2.30 17.80 5.52
N ALA A 92 3.48 17.17 5.51
CA ALA A 92 4.74 17.84 5.85
C ALA A 92 5.16 18.90 4.81
N SER A 93 4.96 18.61 3.52
CA SER A 93 5.41 19.48 2.41
C SER A 93 4.31 20.42 1.90
N GLY A 94 3.04 20.07 2.14
CA GLY A 94 1.88 20.68 1.50
C GLY A 94 1.78 20.46 -0.01
N LYS A 95 2.68 19.65 -0.59
CA LYS A 95 2.70 19.29 -2.01
C LYS A 95 1.73 18.16 -2.32
N TYR A 96 1.43 17.99 -3.60
CA TYR A 96 0.65 16.84 -4.08
C TYR A 96 1.56 15.70 -4.55
N ALA A 97 1.18 14.48 -4.19
CA ALA A 97 1.66 13.26 -4.81
C ALA A 97 0.60 12.77 -5.82
N TYR A 98 1.00 12.63 -7.06
CA TYR A 98 0.19 12.13 -8.18
C TYR A 98 0.57 10.69 -8.43
N GLY A 99 -0.18 9.77 -7.83
CA GLY A 99 0.10 8.34 -7.85
C GLY A 99 -0.31 7.68 -9.15
N ILE A 100 0.59 6.86 -9.71
CA ILE A 100 0.36 6.07 -10.91
C ILE A 100 0.60 4.60 -10.56
N VAL A 101 -0.46 3.81 -10.54
CA VAL A 101 -0.43 2.38 -10.20
C VAL A 101 -0.85 1.59 -11.43
N LEU A 102 0.07 0.85 -12.03
CA LEU A 102 -0.23 0.04 -13.21
C LEU A 102 0.07 -1.45 -12.96
N ARG A 103 -0.70 -2.29 -13.62
CA ARG A 103 -0.54 -3.74 -13.66
C ARG A 103 -0.63 -4.20 -15.12
N VAL A 104 0.40 -4.90 -15.58
CA VAL A 104 0.50 -5.40 -16.95
C VAL A 104 0.71 -6.91 -16.89
N ASP A 105 -0.09 -7.66 -17.61
CA ASP A 105 0.08 -9.10 -17.78
C ASP A 105 1.50 -9.41 -18.26
N PRO A 106 2.26 -10.30 -17.58
CA PRO A 106 3.66 -10.59 -17.90
C PRO A 106 3.94 -10.88 -19.37
N VAL A 107 2.99 -11.52 -20.06
CA VAL A 107 3.13 -11.83 -21.50
C VAL A 107 3.10 -10.58 -22.39
N TRP A 108 2.53 -9.49 -21.87
CA TRP A 108 2.37 -8.22 -22.59
C TRP A 108 3.35 -7.12 -22.18
N GLN A 109 4.22 -7.40 -21.21
CA GLN A 109 5.27 -6.48 -20.78
C GLN A 109 6.31 -6.22 -21.89
N ASN A 110 7.00 -5.09 -21.80
CA ASN A 110 8.02 -4.66 -22.76
C ASN A 110 7.51 -4.50 -24.22
N ARG A 111 6.26 -4.13 -24.37
CA ARG A 111 5.65 -3.87 -25.70
C ARG A 111 5.17 -2.43 -25.85
N GLY A 112 5.61 -1.51 -24.98
CA GLY A 112 5.24 -0.10 -24.98
C GLY A 112 3.98 0.23 -24.17
N ILE A 113 3.31 -0.77 -23.60
CA ILE A 113 2.07 -0.60 -22.81
C ILE A 113 2.37 0.19 -21.53
N GLU A 114 3.46 -0.15 -20.83
CA GLU A 114 3.88 0.51 -19.60
C GLU A 114 4.12 2.00 -19.83
N GLN A 115 4.87 2.35 -20.88
CA GLN A 115 5.16 3.74 -21.24
C GLN A 115 3.88 4.52 -21.54
N THR A 116 2.95 3.90 -22.29
CA THR A 116 1.66 4.50 -22.61
C THR A 116 0.83 4.77 -21.36
N LEU A 117 0.75 3.79 -20.45
CA LEU A 117 -0.02 3.93 -19.20
C LEU A 117 0.61 4.94 -18.24
N ILE A 118 1.93 4.99 -18.13
CA ILE A 118 2.63 6.02 -17.33
C ILE A 118 2.37 7.40 -17.94
N GLY A 119 2.45 7.55 -19.26
CA GLY A 119 2.14 8.80 -19.96
C GLY A 119 0.69 9.25 -19.75
N TRP A 120 -0.26 8.31 -19.78
CA TRP A 120 -1.66 8.59 -19.44
C TRP A 120 -1.79 9.08 -18.00
N GLY A 121 -1.17 8.39 -17.02
CA GLY A 121 -1.20 8.81 -15.62
C GLY A 121 -0.57 10.20 -15.42
N GLN A 122 0.52 10.52 -16.15
CA GLN A 122 1.10 11.87 -16.13
C GLN A 122 0.13 12.92 -16.70
N SER A 123 -0.61 12.59 -17.76
CA SER A 123 -1.63 13.49 -18.33
C SER A 123 -2.77 13.76 -17.34
N ARG A 124 -3.22 12.73 -16.60
CA ARG A 124 -4.19 12.90 -15.49
C ARG A 124 -3.64 13.80 -14.40
N GLY A 125 -2.40 13.56 -13.97
CA GLY A 125 -1.76 14.40 -12.95
C GLY A 125 -1.56 15.84 -13.39
N LEU A 126 -1.22 16.11 -14.64
CA LEU A 126 -1.16 17.46 -15.20
C LEU A 126 -2.52 18.16 -15.17
N HIS A 127 -3.60 17.42 -15.47
CA HIS A 127 -4.96 17.95 -15.33
C HIS A 127 -5.23 18.40 -13.88
N TYR A 128 -5.01 17.51 -12.89
CA TYR A 128 -5.21 17.86 -11.47
C TYR A 128 -4.25 18.94 -11.00
N ALA A 129 -3.00 18.94 -11.46
CA ALA A 129 -2.05 20.02 -11.17
C ALA A 129 -2.53 21.40 -11.62
N SER A 130 -3.31 21.46 -12.70
CA SER A 130 -3.88 22.70 -13.23
C SER A 130 -5.09 23.23 -12.44
N VAL A 131 -5.81 22.36 -11.74
CA VAL A 131 -7.07 22.71 -11.05
C VAL A 131 -6.93 22.75 -9.52
N LEU A 132 -5.98 22.00 -8.96
CA LEU A 132 -5.74 21.97 -7.52
C LEU A 132 -4.87 23.18 -7.07
N PRO A 133 -5.19 23.86 -5.97
CA PRO A 133 -4.40 25.00 -5.48
C PRO A 133 -2.96 24.61 -5.15
N GLY A 134 -1.97 25.11 -5.92
CA GLY A 134 -0.55 24.76 -5.75
C GLY A 134 -0.18 23.39 -6.31
N GLY A 135 -1.02 22.81 -7.14
CA GLY A 135 -0.84 21.49 -7.75
C GLY A 135 0.41 21.40 -8.63
N GLU A 136 0.81 22.50 -9.26
CA GLU A 136 2.02 22.59 -10.10
C GLU A 136 3.34 22.31 -9.35
N LYS A 137 3.31 22.28 -8.03
CA LYS A 137 4.46 21.92 -7.18
C LYS A 137 4.47 20.45 -6.75
N GLY A 138 3.58 19.64 -7.30
CA GLY A 138 3.46 18.23 -7.01
C GLY A 138 4.54 17.36 -7.65
N ASN A 139 4.50 16.08 -7.34
CA ASN A 139 5.35 15.09 -7.96
C ASN A 139 4.50 13.90 -8.43
N PHE A 140 4.82 13.36 -9.61
CA PHE A 140 4.35 12.02 -9.98
C PHE A 140 5.06 10.99 -9.12
N VAL A 141 4.31 9.99 -8.65
CA VAL A 141 4.80 8.95 -7.75
C VAL A 141 4.38 7.58 -8.30
N THR A 142 5.31 6.66 -8.33
CA THR A 142 5.03 5.25 -8.62
C THR A 142 6.04 4.36 -7.91
N VAL A 143 5.77 3.06 -7.87
CA VAL A 143 6.66 2.10 -7.22
C VAL A 143 7.02 0.95 -8.15
N ALA A 144 8.21 0.38 -7.91
CA ALA A 144 8.66 -0.85 -8.53
C ALA A 144 9.38 -1.72 -7.49
N ARG A 145 9.42 -3.03 -7.71
CA ARG A 145 10.35 -3.88 -6.98
C ARG A 145 11.77 -3.65 -7.49
N GLU A 146 12.74 -3.70 -6.61
CA GLU A 146 14.15 -3.63 -7.00
C GLU A 146 14.52 -4.75 -8.00
N THR A 147 13.86 -5.91 -7.91
CA THR A 147 14.05 -7.05 -8.81
C THR A 147 13.30 -6.94 -10.14
N ASP A 148 12.43 -5.94 -10.32
CA ASP A 148 11.76 -5.66 -11.59
C ASP A 148 12.60 -4.66 -12.40
N GLU A 149 13.74 -5.16 -12.91
CA GLU A 149 14.74 -4.37 -13.63
C GLU A 149 14.11 -3.63 -14.82
N LEU A 150 13.26 -4.32 -15.60
CA LEU A 150 12.60 -3.74 -16.76
C LEU A 150 11.76 -2.52 -16.40
N ARG A 151 10.94 -2.63 -15.36
CA ARG A 151 10.11 -1.51 -14.90
C ARG A 151 10.97 -0.37 -14.36
N CYS A 152 12.05 -0.67 -13.65
CA CYS A 152 12.99 0.34 -13.16
C CYS A 152 13.64 1.09 -14.34
N GLU A 153 14.09 0.40 -15.39
CA GLU A 153 14.66 0.99 -16.60
C GLU A 153 13.64 1.89 -17.33
N ILE A 154 12.40 1.43 -17.50
CA ILE A 154 11.32 2.21 -18.12
C ILE A 154 11.07 3.51 -17.34
N LEU A 155 10.95 3.44 -16.01
CA LEU A 155 10.72 4.61 -15.17
C LEU A 155 11.87 5.61 -15.25
N GLN A 156 13.11 5.14 -15.19
CA GLN A 156 14.30 5.99 -15.33
C GLN A 156 14.38 6.65 -16.73
N ALA A 157 14.09 5.89 -17.78
CA ALA A 157 14.05 6.43 -19.15
C ALA A 157 12.96 7.51 -19.34
N LEU A 158 11.87 7.43 -18.57
CA LEU A 158 10.81 8.43 -18.52
C LEU A 158 11.11 9.61 -17.57
N GLY A 159 12.30 9.66 -16.98
CA GLY A 159 12.78 10.74 -16.13
C GLY A 159 12.30 10.66 -14.69
N PHE A 160 11.90 9.48 -14.21
CA PHE A 160 11.67 9.26 -12.80
C PHE A 160 12.98 8.94 -12.07
N GLU A 161 13.10 9.42 -10.84
CA GLU A 161 14.25 9.18 -9.97
C GLU A 161 13.82 8.41 -8.72
N ILE A 162 14.68 7.51 -8.24
CA ILE A 162 14.45 6.78 -6.98
C ILE A 162 14.62 7.76 -5.83
N THR A 163 13.61 7.86 -4.98
CA THR A 163 13.62 8.77 -3.83
C THR A 163 13.54 8.06 -2.49
N ARG A 164 12.99 6.84 -2.46
CA ARG A 164 12.83 6.05 -1.23
C ARG A 164 12.97 4.56 -1.48
N TYR A 165 13.36 3.87 -0.42
CA TYR A 165 13.44 2.43 -0.35
C TYR A 165 12.56 1.95 0.80
N TYR A 166 11.71 0.97 0.51
CA TYR A 166 10.89 0.29 1.52
C TYR A 166 11.30 -1.16 1.59
N TYR A 167 11.50 -1.67 2.81
CA TYR A 167 11.76 -3.09 3.03
C TYR A 167 10.50 -3.80 3.50
N SER A 168 10.15 -4.90 2.82
CA SER A 168 9.35 -5.92 3.47
C SER A 168 10.30 -6.80 4.28
N MET A 169 10.01 -6.95 5.56
CA MET A 169 10.88 -7.64 6.51
C MET A 169 10.11 -8.75 7.21
N SER A 170 10.77 -9.86 7.50
CA SER A 170 10.19 -10.94 8.29
C SER A 170 11.14 -11.46 9.35
N ARG A 171 10.59 -12.19 10.32
CA ARG A 171 11.34 -12.99 11.28
C ARG A 171 10.54 -14.23 11.69
N ASP A 172 11.24 -15.31 12.04
CA ASP A 172 10.62 -16.47 12.69
C ASP A 172 10.10 -16.15 14.10
N LEU A 173 9.23 -16.98 14.62
CA LEU A 173 8.69 -16.86 15.97
C LEU A 173 9.42 -17.78 16.99
N GLU A 174 10.66 -18.14 16.71
CA GLU A 174 11.53 -18.78 17.67
C GLU A 174 12.23 -17.73 18.54
N ASN A 175 12.62 -18.12 19.75
CA ASN A 175 13.40 -17.29 20.69
C ASN A 175 12.90 -15.84 20.79
N LEU A 176 11.61 -15.69 21.14
CA LEU A 176 10.96 -14.38 21.18
C LEU A 176 11.59 -13.43 22.19
N PRO A 177 11.90 -12.19 21.80
CA PRO A 177 12.35 -11.17 22.74
C PRO A 177 11.19 -10.79 23.67
N VAL A 178 11.52 -10.53 24.93
CA VAL A 178 10.56 -10.04 25.92
C VAL A 178 10.84 -8.56 26.20
N ARG A 179 9.82 -7.74 26.08
CA ARG A 179 9.86 -6.31 26.43
C ARG A 179 8.64 -5.96 27.27
N LEU A 180 8.86 -5.29 28.38
CA LEU A 180 7.79 -4.86 29.28
C LEU A 180 7.26 -3.50 28.85
N LEU A 181 5.96 -3.30 29.05
CA LEU A 181 5.34 -1.97 28.90
C LEU A 181 5.86 -1.02 29.97
N PRO A 182 6.01 0.27 29.67
CA PRO A 182 6.31 1.29 30.67
C PRO A 182 5.22 1.33 31.75
N LYS A 183 5.63 1.76 32.96
CA LYS A 183 4.68 1.95 34.08
C LYS A 183 3.60 2.96 33.66
N GLY A 184 2.34 2.65 33.95
CA GLY A 184 1.17 3.47 33.63
C GLY A 184 0.54 3.13 32.27
N ILE A 185 1.24 2.46 31.36
CA ILE A 185 0.70 2.05 30.07
C ILE A 185 0.07 0.67 30.19
N SER A 186 -1.16 0.53 29.68
CA SER A 186 -1.90 -0.72 29.59
C SER A 186 -2.20 -1.10 28.15
N VAL A 187 -2.37 -2.40 27.86
CA VAL A 187 -2.89 -2.88 26.60
C VAL A 187 -4.32 -3.39 26.81
N ARG A 188 -5.25 -2.89 26.00
CA ARG A 188 -6.66 -3.27 26.05
C ARG A 188 -7.15 -3.71 24.68
N PRO A 189 -8.13 -4.63 24.60
CA PRO A 189 -8.76 -4.98 23.33
C PRO A 189 -9.33 -3.74 22.63
N ALA A 190 -9.23 -3.70 21.31
CA ALA A 190 -9.88 -2.69 20.49
C ALA A 190 -11.38 -3.04 20.38
N LEU A 191 -12.25 -2.14 20.85
CA LEU A 191 -13.70 -2.28 20.76
C LEU A 191 -14.25 -1.39 19.63
N PRO A 192 -15.41 -1.70 19.04
CA PRO A 192 -15.99 -0.89 17.95
C PRO A 192 -16.09 0.62 18.27
N LYS A 193 -16.41 0.98 19.50
CA LYS A 193 -16.47 2.38 19.96
C LYS A 193 -15.09 3.09 19.94
N ASP A 194 -14.00 2.33 19.90
CA ASP A 194 -12.63 2.83 19.99
C ASP A 194 -11.96 2.93 18.61
N TYR A 195 -12.53 2.32 17.55
CA TYR A 195 -11.88 2.22 16.23
C TYR A 195 -11.51 3.58 15.67
N ARG A 196 -12.43 4.56 15.71
CA ARG A 196 -12.13 5.91 15.23
C ARG A 196 -11.01 6.56 16.03
N LYS A 197 -11.02 6.41 17.33
CA LYS A 197 -9.98 6.96 18.21
C LYS A 197 -8.61 6.33 17.96
N ILE A 198 -8.57 4.99 17.69
CA ILE A 198 -7.34 4.30 17.33
C ILE A 198 -6.82 4.77 15.96
N TRP A 199 -7.73 4.90 14.99
CA TRP A 199 -7.42 5.45 13.66
C TRP A 199 -6.83 6.86 13.75
N ASP A 200 -7.49 7.78 14.45
CA ASP A 200 -7.05 9.16 14.58
C ASP A 200 -5.69 9.24 15.29
N ALA A 201 -5.48 8.47 16.37
CA ALA A 201 -4.19 8.41 17.08
C ALA A 201 -3.06 7.86 16.22
N SER A 202 -3.35 6.86 15.37
CA SER A 202 -2.39 6.30 14.42
C SER A 202 -2.02 7.33 13.35
N ASN A 203 -2.99 8.02 12.75
CA ASN A 203 -2.73 9.08 11.77
C ASN A 203 -1.89 10.22 12.35
N VAL A 204 -2.20 10.66 13.58
CA VAL A 204 -1.37 11.68 14.27
C VAL A 204 0.07 11.19 14.47
N ALA A 205 0.27 9.90 14.78
CA ALA A 205 1.62 9.35 14.93
C ALA A 205 2.37 9.24 13.61
N PHE A 206 1.68 9.00 12.49
CA PHE A 206 2.29 8.91 11.15
C PHE A 206 2.54 10.24 10.46
N GLN A 207 2.04 11.37 10.98
CA GLN A 207 2.25 12.69 10.38
C GLN A 207 3.74 13.09 10.20
N ASP A 208 4.63 12.47 10.97
CA ASP A 208 6.08 12.70 10.88
C ASP A 208 6.75 11.86 9.78
N GLU A 209 6.05 10.93 9.17
CA GLU A 209 6.59 10.07 8.14
C GLU A 209 6.65 10.78 6.79
N TYR A 210 7.61 10.34 5.98
CA TYR A 210 7.73 10.83 4.62
C TYR A 210 6.49 10.43 3.81
N GLY A 211 5.98 11.35 3.02
CA GLY A 211 4.81 11.09 2.18
C GLY A 211 3.48 10.99 2.93
N ALA A 212 3.47 11.19 4.26
CA ALA A 212 2.22 11.15 5.02
C ALA A 212 1.17 12.08 4.41
N ALA A 213 0.02 11.52 4.05
CA ALA A 213 -1.08 12.22 3.41
C ALA A 213 -2.18 12.60 4.41
N GLU A 214 -3.00 13.60 4.04
CA GLU A 214 -4.16 13.99 4.81
C GLU A 214 -5.21 12.86 4.77
N PRO A 215 -5.62 12.29 5.93
CA PRO A 215 -6.60 11.21 5.96
C PRO A 215 -7.98 11.72 5.55
N THR A 216 -8.70 10.95 4.72
CA THR A 216 -10.08 11.24 4.31
C THR A 216 -11.08 10.29 4.96
N GLU A 217 -12.36 10.61 4.88
CA GLU A 217 -13.43 9.73 5.40
C GLU A 217 -13.56 8.46 4.53
N GLU A 218 -13.41 8.57 3.21
CA GLU A 218 -13.39 7.45 2.30
C GLU A 218 -12.26 6.48 2.65
N TRP A 219 -11.08 7.01 2.97
CA TRP A 219 -9.96 6.19 3.43
C TRP A 219 -10.27 5.46 4.73
N TYR A 220 -10.95 6.13 5.70
CA TYR A 220 -11.41 5.48 6.92
C TYR A 220 -12.44 4.37 6.63
N GLN A 221 -13.38 4.59 5.73
CA GLN A 221 -14.36 3.57 5.34
C GLN A 221 -13.70 2.39 4.64
N GLY A 222 -12.75 2.62 3.75
CA GLY A 222 -11.93 1.58 3.12
C GLY A 222 -11.13 0.77 4.13
N TYR A 223 -10.55 1.42 5.12
CA TYR A 223 -9.87 0.76 6.23
C TYR A 223 -10.79 -0.18 7.02
N LEU A 224 -12.01 0.24 7.35
CA LEU A 224 -13.00 -0.61 8.03
C LEU A 224 -13.49 -1.78 7.16
N ALA A 225 -13.57 -1.59 5.84
CA ALA A 225 -14.02 -2.61 4.89
C ALA A 225 -12.93 -3.63 4.53
N SER A 226 -11.66 -3.30 4.81
CA SER A 226 -10.51 -4.14 4.46
C SER A 226 -10.59 -5.54 5.07
N PRO A 227 -10.28 -6.62 4.33
CA PRO A 227 -10.12 -7.96 4.89
C PRO A 227 -9.07 -8.02 6.01
N ASN A 228 -8.10 -7.11 5.98
CA ASN A 228 -7.04 -6.99 6.98
C ASN A 228 -7.47 -6.19 8.23
N PHE A 229 -8.69 -5.70 8.27
CA PHE A 229 -9.26 -5.08 9.47
C PHE A 229 -9.64 -6.16 10.50
N GLN A 230 -8.68 -6.52 11.37
CA GLN A 230 -8.82 -7.60 12.35
C GLN A 230 -8.53 -7.09 13.78
N PRO A 231 -9.39 -6.21 14.35
CA PRO A 231 -9.12 -5.53 15.62
C PRO A 231 -8.97 -6.45 16.83
N ILE A 232 -9.43 -7.70 16.73
CA ILE A 232 -9.22 -8.73 17.76
C ILE A 232 -7.74 -9.09 17.95
N LEU A 233 -6.92 -8.89 16.93
CA LEU A 233 -5.49 -9.18 16.93
C LEU A 233 -4.64 -7.97 17.34
N TRP A 234 -5.22 -6.78 17.41
CA TRP A 234 -4.46 -5.56 17.63
C TRP A 234 -3.88 -5.48 19.05
N GLN A 235 -2.69 -4.92 19.15
CA GLN A 235 -2.09 -4.53 20.42
C GLN A 235 -2.18 -3.01 20.54
N VAL A 236 -3.13 -2.52 21.34
CA VAL A 236 -3.38 -1.07 21.51
C VAL A 236 -2.94 -0.63 22.90
N ALA A 237 -1.98 0.29 22.95
CA ALA A 237 -1.45 0.87 24.20
C ALA A 237 -2.27 2.11 24.61
N TRP A 238 -2.58 2.16 25.89
CA TRP A 238 -3.38 3.21 26.51
C TRP A 238 -2.67 3.82 27.72
N ASP A 239 -2.72 5.14 27.83
CA ASP A 239 -2.41 5.92 29.02
C ASP A 239 -3.70 6.54 29.54
N GLY A 240 -4.25 6.01 30.61
CA GLY A 240 -5.64 6.33 30.99
C GLY A 240 -6.62 6.00 29.87
N ASP A 241 -7.29 7.03 29.35
CA ASP A 241 -8.23 6.91 28.22
C ASP A 241 -7.65 7.32 26.87
N GLU A 242 -6.37 7.69 26.80
CA GLU A 242 -5.71 8.06 25.55
C GLU A 242 -5.08 6.85 24.87
N VAL A 243 -5.28 6.73 23.56
CA VAL A 243 -4.51 5.82 22.70
C VAL A 243 -3.16 6.44 22.44
N VAL A 244 -2.11 5.76 22.89
CA VAL A 244 -0.73 6.28 22.80
C VAL A 244 0.13 5.53 21.78
N GLY A 245 -0.32 4.37 21.32
CA GLY A 245 0.31 3.60 20.28
C GLY A 245 -0.46 2.34 19.94
N SER A 246 -0.20 1.77 18.78
CA SER A 246 -0.81 0.52 18.33
C SER A 246 0.13 -0.30 17.47
N VAL A 247 -0.16 -1.59 17.38
CA VAL A 247 0.26 -2.51 16.31
C VAL A 247 -1.02 -3.14 15.79
N GLN A 248 -1.36 -2.86 14.54
CA GLN A 248 -2.60 -3.29 13.91
C GLN A 248 -2.37 -4.58 13.14
N ASN A 249 -2.31 -5.66 13.90
CA ASN A 249 -2.00 -6.99 13.38
C ASN A 249 -3.12 -7.55 12.52
N TYR A 250 -2.74 -8.37 11.53
CA TYR A 250 -3.67 -9.19 10.76
C TYR A 250 -3.03 -10.52 10.33
N ILE A 251 -3.86 -11.46 9.90
CA ILE A 251 -3.48 -12.71 9.23
C ILE A 251 -4.29 -12.78 7.94
N SER A 252 -3.61 -12.88 6.79
CA SER A 252 -4.25 -13.29 5.54
C SER A 252 -4.17 -14.82 5.47
N LEU A 253 -5.32 -15.49 5.67
CA LEU A 253 -5.39 -16.96 5.58
C LEU A 253 -5.21 -17.42 4.15
N GLU A 254 -5.77 -16.68 3.23
CA GLU A 254 -5.70 -16.94 1.80
C GLU A 254 -4.27 -16.81 1.28
N GLU A 255 -3.54 -15.74 1.67
CA GLU A 255 -2.12 -15.59 1.33
C GLU A 255 -1.27 -16.72 1.94
N ASN A 256 -1.57 -17.09 3.18
CA ASN A 256 -0.87 -18.19 3.85
C ASN A 256 -1.10 -19.54 3.12
N GLU A 257 -2.30 -19.78 2.62
CA GLU A 257 -2.62 -20.96 1.81
C GLU A 257 -1.91 -20.91 0.45
N LEU A 258 -1.98 -19.78 -0.26
CA LEU A 258 -1.35 -19.57 -1.56
C LEU A 258 0.16 -19.77 -1.51
N GLU A 259 0.81 -19.22 -0.49
CA GLU A 259 2.26 -19.27 -0.29
C GLU A 259 2.74 -20.48 0.51
N ASN A 260 1.82 -21.37 0.92
CA ASN A 260 2.09 -22.52 1.78
C ASN A 260 2.94 -22.17 3.00
N ARG A 261 2.53 -21.12 3.73
CA ARG A 261 3.22 -20.63 4.93
C ARG A 261 2.24 -20.25 6.04
N ARG A 262 2.74 -19.94 7.23
CA ARG A 262 1.96 -19.47 8.38
C ARG A 262 2.55 -18.15 8.89
N ARG A 263 2.13 -17.05 8.26
CA ARG A 263 2.62 -15.70 8.54
C ARG A 263 1.53 -14.84 9.17
N GLY A 264 1.90 -14.08 10.22
CA GLY A 264 1.13 -12.93 10.70
C GLY A 264 1.81 -11.62 10.32
N TYR A 265 1.06 -10.56 10.24
CA TYR A 265 1.57 -9.24 9.90
C TYR A 265 1.50 -8.30 11.09
N THR A 266 2.62 -7.64 11.40
CA THR A 266 2.73 -6.60 12.43
C THR A 266 2.80 -5.24 11.74
N GLU A 267 1.64 -4.71 11.38
CA GLU A 267 1.50 -3.47 10.62
C GLU A 267 0.88 -2.34 11.45
N GLY A 268 0.78 -1.14 10.90
CA GLY A 268 0.25 0.01 11.59
C GLY A 268 0.94 0.29 12.92
N ILE A 269 2.26 0.08 12.96
CA ILE A 269 3.08 0.26 14.17
C ILE A 269 3.24 1.75 14.43
N SER A 270 2.49 2.26 15.39
CA SER A 270 2.45 3.68 15.69
C SER A 270 2.65 3.96 17.18
N VAL A 271 3.36 5.03 17.49
CA VAL A 271 3.45 5.61 18.86
C VAL A 271 3.41 7.11 18.74
N ARG A 272 2.49 7.75 19.43
CA ARG A 272 2.38 9.20 19.46
C ARG A 272 3.67 9.84 19.99
N ARG A 273 4.04 11.00 19.45
CA ARG A 273 5.34 11.67 19.65
C ARG A 273 5.72 11.78 21.14
N GLU A 274 4.77 12.17 21.99
CA GLU A 274 4.99 12.43 23.42
C GLU A 274 5.30 11.14 24.23
N TRP A 275 4.98 9.97 23.67
CA TRP A 275 5.23 8.65 24.27
C TRP A 275 6.37 7.87 23.61
N ARG A 276 7.03 8.44 22.58
CA ARG A 276 8.18 7.80 21.91
C ARG A 276 9.39 7.69 22.86
N GLY A 277 10.32 6.79 22.51
CA GLY A 277 11.54 6.58 23.28
C GLY A 277 11.35 5.84 24.62
N ARG A 278 10.12 5.45 24.96
CA ARG A 278 9.78 4.76 26.23
C ARG A 278 9.67 3.23 26.10
N GLY A 279 9.95 2.66 24.92
CA GLY A 279 9.87 1.21 24.68
C GLY A 279 8.49 0.67 24.35
N ILE A 280 7.46 1.52 24.14
CA ILE A 280 6.08 1.09 23.84
C ILE A 280 6.02 0.25 22.56
N ALA A 281 6.55 0.74 21.43
CA ALA A 281 6.53 0.00 20.16
C ALA A 281 7.18 -1.39 20.30
N SER A 282 8.37 -1.48 20.90
CA SER A 282 9.05 -2.76 21.11
C SER A 282 8.24 -3.73 21.98
N ALA A 283 7.57 -3.22 23.03
CA ALA A 283 6.71 -4.04 23.89
C ALA A 283 5.47 -4.55 23.14
N LEU A 284 4.81 -3.69 22.33
CA LEU A 284 3.64 -4.08 21.53
C LEU A 284 4.01 -5.12 20.47
N ILE A 285 5.12 -4.93 19.74
CA ILE A 285 5.60 -5.88 18.73
C ILE A 285 5.94 -7.23 19.38
N CYS A 286 6.63 -7.26 20.54
CA CYS A 286 6.91 -8.50 21.24
C CYS A 286 5.62 -9.21 21.69
N ARG A 287 4.60 -8.49 22.11
CA ARG A 287 3.28 -9.04 22.43
C ARG A 287 2.58 -9.61 21.19
N SER A 288 2.66 -8.90 20.05
CA SER A 288 2.16 -9.39 18.77
C SER A 288 2.83 -10.70 18.36
N MET A 289 4.15 -10.78 18.47
CA MET A 289 4.91 -12.01 18.19
C MET A 289 4.46 -13.18 19.09
N ALA A 290 4.30 -12.93 20.39
CA ALA A 290 3.85 -13.96 21.33
C ALA A 290 2.43 -14.43 21.02
N MET A 291 1.54 -13.51 20.64
CA MET A 291 0.16 -13.80 20.20
C MET A 291 0.18 -14.65 18.91
N PHE A 292 0.94 -14.25 17.89
CA PHE A 292 1.00 -15.01 16.64
C PHE A 292 1.58 -16.41 16.83
N LYS A 293 2.60 -16.56 17.69
CA LYS A 293 3.10 -17.89 18.07
C LYS A 293 2.03 -18.75 18.73
N ALA A 294 1.22 -18.17 19.63
CA ALA A 294 0.10 -18.87 20.26
C ALA A 294 -1.02 -19.25 19.27
N LEU A 295 -1.14 -18.51 18.15
CA LEU A 295 -2.01 -18.80 17.02
C LEU A 295 -1.38 -19.76 15.99
N ASN A 296 -0.27 -20.39 16.32
CA ASN A 296 0.47 -21.34 15.47
C ASN A 296 1.00 -20.72 14.16
N MET A 297 1.33 -19.43 14.14
CA MET A 297 2.11 -18.83 13.06
C MET A 297 3.59 -19.19 13.24
N ASP A 298 4.32 -19.33 12.13
CA ASP A 298 5.76 -19.63 12.13
C ASP A 298 6.59 -18.37 12.07
N GLU A 299 6.08 -17.33 11.43
CA GLU A 299 6.77 -16.07 11.22
C GLU A 299 5.84 -14.86 11.30
N VAL A 300 6.45 -13.70 11.41
CA VAL A 300 5.78 -12.40 11.31
C VAL A 300 6.50 -11.51 10.31
N ALA A 301 5.73 -10.65 9.62
CA ALA A 301 6.28 -9.69 8.67
C ALA A 301 5.77 -8.27 8.94
N LEU A 302 6.46 -7.30 8.36
CA LEU A 302 6.10 -5.88 8.33
C LEU A 302 6.72 -5.20 7.11
N SER A 303 6.22 -4.01 6.79
CA SER A 303 6.84 -3.09 5.84
C SER A 303 7.41 -1.86 6.54
N ALA A 304 8.52 -1.32 6.04
CA ALA A 304 9.19 -0.17 6.65
C ALA A 304 9.95 0.70 5.65
N ASP A 305 9.80 2.03 5.78
CA ASP A 305 10.68 3.00 5.13
C ASP A 305 12.08 2.90 5.73
N THR A 306 13.10 2.70 4.89
CA THR A 306 14.48 2.53 5.32
C THR A 306 15.08 3.80 5.95
N GLU A 307 14.56 4.97 5.60
CA GLU A 307 14.99 6.28 6.08
C GLU A 307 14.03 6.87 7.13
N ASN A 308 13.15 6.05 7.71
CA ASN A 308 12.20 6.52 8.73
C ASN A 308 12.93 7.25 9.89
N PRO A 309 12.62 8.54 10.14
CA PRO A 309 13.35 9.37 11.09
C PRO A 309 13.18 8.93 12.55
N THR A 310 12.18 8.13 12.86
CA THR A 310 11.90 7.64 14.22
C THR A 310 12.85 6.53 14.69
N GLY A 311 13.68 5.99 13.78
CA GLY A 311 14.59 4.89 14.07
C GLY A 311 13.91 3.51 14.02
N ALA A 312 12.80 3.39 13.35
CA ALA A 312 12.01 2.16 13.19
C ALA A 312 12.86 1.00 12.67
N MET A 313 13.71 1.23 11.65
CA MET A 313 14.62 0.22 11.11
C MET A 313 15.53 -0.41 12.16
N ARG A 314 16.11 0.41 13.06
CA ARG A 314 16.94 -0.10 14.16
C ARG A 314 16.15 -0.94 15.14
N LEU A 315 14.92 -0.53 15.43
CA LEU A 315 14.00 -1.27 16.28
C LEU A 315 13.69 -2.65 15.68
N TYR A 316 13.27 -2.69 14.42
CA TYR A 316 12.90 -3.95 13.75
C TYR A 316 14.08 -4.91 13.64
N THR A 317 15.24 -4.41 13.22
CA THR A 317 16.48 -5.22 13.17
C THR A 317 16.88 -5.76 14.56
N ALA A 318 16.76 -4.93 15.63
CA ALA A 318 17.03 -5.35 17.00
C ALA A 318 16.02 -6.40 17.51
N LEU A 319 14.80 -6.41 16.99
CA LEU A 319 13.78 -7.42 17.28
C LEU A 319 13.91 -8.67 16.38
N GLY A 320 14.88 -8.72 15.49
CA GLY A 320 15.23 -9.89 14.69
C GLY A 320 14.63 -9.91 13.29
N TYR A 321 13.89 -8.89 12.86
CA TYR A 321 13.41 -8.81 11.47
C TYR A 321 14.56 -8.66 10.48
N ARG A 322 14.41 -9.27 9.31
CA ARG A 322 15.36 -9.20 8.20
C ARG A 322 14.61 -8.87 6.90
N PRO A 323 15.16 -8.01 6.04
CA PRO A 323 14.55 -7.71 4.75
C PRO A 323 14.56 -8.95 3.85
N TYR A 324 13.47 -9.14 3.09
CA TYR A 324 13.33 -10.18 2.06
C TYR A 324 12.89 -9.60 0.71
N LEU A 325 12.38 -8.36 0.68
CA LEU A 325 11.99 -7.66 -0.53
C LEU A 325 12.27 -6.18 -0.37
N THR A 326 12.76 -5.55 -1.45
CA THR A 326 12.92 -4.09 -1.57
C THR A 326 11.92 -3.52 -2.58
N ILE A 327 11.18 -2.49 -2.17
CA ILE A 327 10.35 -1.68 -3.05
C ILE A 327 11.02 -0.32 -3.21
N LEU A 328 11.13 0.13 -4.44
CA LEU A 328 11.66 1.43 -4.83
C LEU A 328 10.49 2.38 -5.08
N GLU A 329 10.53 3.55 -4.50
CA GLU A 329 9.61 4.63 -4.82
C GLU A 329 10.29 5.60 -5.78
N PHE A 330 9.60 5.91 -6.85
CA PHE A 330 10.06 6.77 -7.92
C PHE A 330 9.25 8.05 -7.96
N TYR A 331 9.96 9.18 -8.03
CA TYR A 331 9.38 10.51 -8.20
C TYR A 331 9.82 11.14 -9.50
N LYS A 332 8.91 11.98 -10.05
CA LYS A 332 9.21 12.90 -11.13
C LYS A 332 8.43 14.19 -10.88
N SER A 333 9.09 15.34 -10.93
CA SER A 333 8.40 16.63 -10.77
C SER A 333 7.40 16.87 -11.89
N VAL A 334 6.30 17.52 -11.56
CA VAL A 334 5.28 18.02 -12.50
C VAL A 334 5.86 19.11 -13.39
#